data_6bf354d2149cbddafb9daa8262df98ee
#
_entry.id   6bf354d2149cbddafb9daa8262df98ee
#
_cell.length_a   1.000
_cell.length_b   1.000
_cell.length_c   1.000
_cell.angle_alpha   90.00
_cell.angle_beta   90.00
_cell.angle_gamma   90.00
#
_symmetry.space_group_name_H-M   'P 1'
#
loop_
_entity.id
_entity.type
_entity.pdbx_description
1 polymer ?
#
loop_
_entity_poly.entity_id
_entity_poly.type
_entity_poly.pdbx_seq_one_letter_code
_entity_poly.pdbx_strand_id
1 'polypeptide(L)'
;TPPTLSILNPQPNTPVNYTKLTISISEPIKSGSVRWDAIVGNDPKTSHSKHFLGDQLKGGDFLDFDFLSPPELVNGVTYKITIEGTDLAGNPSDLMVIDGVLYDISPPEFVDVAPSNGQHIREPDIAYTLTEDLVDGKIYFDHVGGTSDPKTTHMITLAGSKRQKGTRGGKLPSSFIRLVNGAVYNIRFEGRDAAGNLAPEVLVENIVFDNEAPIFLITSPAKNSYINSEGISYSISEDVAEGKLILTRTSGRPDPNSPHAVILDEISRKKGIFEEKVFSELGWTDGATYNLSIDGLDQAGNQSKKVLVKNITYDVIPPILRLIKIDNNSHINNNTLSYSLSELLINGTVTFTQTGGTTDPRSPQIVSLTGAELKMGDFIQKELANGPNLINGAIYDIVFTGSDPAGN
;
A
#
# COMPACT_ATOMS: atom_id res chain seq x y z
N THR A 1 -21.29 73.99 6.68
CA THR A 1 -21.86 72.79 6.04
C THR A 1 -21.67 71.61 7.00
N PRO A 2 -22.64 70.69 7.06
CA PRO A 2 -22.46 69.47 7.86
C PRO A 2 -21.21 68.68 7.45
N PRO A 3 -20.52 68.01 8.37
CA PRO A 3 -19.39 67.16 8.04
C PRO A 3 -19.87 65.87 7.32
N THR A 4 -19.06 65.37 6.39
CA THR A 4 -19.31 64.07 5.77
C THR A 4 -18.42 62.97 6.43
N LEU A 5 -19.05 61.93 6.95
CA LEU A 5 -18.38 60.79 7.52
C LEU A 5 -18.62 59.53 6.65
N SER A 6 -17.59 58.74 6.42
CA SER A 6 -17.67 57.52 5.61
C SER A 6 -16.95 56.37 6.29
N ILE A 7 -17.50 55.18 6.21
CA ILE A 7 -16.83 53.93 6.57
C ILE A 7 -16.32 53.33 5.27
N LEU A 8 -14.99 53.25 5.13
CA LEU A 8 -14.30 52.69 3.94
C LEU A 8 -14.01 51.19 4.08
N ASN A 9 -13.88 50.71 5.33
CA ASN A 9 -13.72 49.30 5.66
C ASN A 9 -14.27 49.03 7.08
N PRO A 10 -15.05 47.97 7.33
CA PRO A 10 -15.41 46.88 6.40
C PRO A 10 -16.43 47.35 5.33
N GLN A 11 -16.58 46.52 4.27
CA GLN A 11 -17.60 46.71 3.26
C GLN A 11 -18.93 46.07 3.70
N PRO A 12 -20.10 46.51 3.17
CA PRO A 12 -21.39 45.85 3.44
C PRO A 12 -21.35 44.36 3.08
N ASN A 13 -22.03 43.53 3.86
CA ASN A 13 -22.15 42.07 3.68
C ASN A 13 -20.80 41.30 3.67
N THR A 14 -19.80 41.83 4.37
CA THR A 14 -18.52 41.15 4.53
C THR A 14 -18.35 40.59 5.94
N PRO A 15 -17.85 39.35 6.10
CA PRO A 15 -17.40 38.86 7.38
C PRO A 15 -16.05 39.46 7.77
N VAL A 16 -15.85 39.70 9.07
CA VAL A 16 -14.61 40.27 9.64
C VAL A 16 -14.30 39.62 10.99
N ASN A 17 -13.02 39.45 11.28
CA ASN A 17 -12.52 38.94 12.58
C ASN A 17 -11.90 40.02 13.45
N TYR A 18 -12.19 41.28 13.15
CA TYR A 18 -11.66 42.46 13.84
C TYR A 18 -12.75 43.49 14.06
N THR A 19 -12.48 44.45 14.97
CA THR A 19 -13.39 45.57 15.31
C THR A 19 -12.90 46.92 14.79
N LYS A 20 -11.74 46.95 14.11
CA LYS A 20 -11.14 48.12 13.53
C LYS A 20 -11.96 48.63 12.34
N LEU A 21 -11.94 49.94 12.11
CA LEU A 21 -12.60 50.57 10.98
C LEU A 21 -11.59 51.40 10.18
N THR A 22 -11.76 51.49 8.88
CA THR A 22 -11.17 52.55 8.08
C THR A 22 -12.27 53.58 7.81
N ILE A 23 -12.09 54.82 8.29
CA ILE A 23 -13.07 55.88 8.21
C ILE A 23 -12.47 57.15 7.58
N SER A 24 -13.32 57.97 6.95
CA SER A 24 -12.96 59.27 6.44
C SER A 24 -13.90 60.32 7.06
N ILE A 25 -13.33 61.42 7.53
CA ILE A 25 -14.03 62.56 8.11
C ILE A 25 -13.62 63.82 7.36
N SER A 26 -14.55 64.50 6.69
CA SER A 26 -14.26 65.64 5.77
C SER A 26 -13.65 66.85 6.43
N GLU A 27 -13.96 67.11 7.70
CA GLU A 27 -13.53 68.25 8.47
C GLU A 27 -13.49 67.98 9.98
N PRO A 28 -12.84 68.78 10.81
CA PRO A 28 -12.85 68.65 12.27
C PRO A 28 -14.27 68.62 12.84
N ILE A 29 -14.55 67.64 13.70
CA ILE A 29 -15.82 67.44 14.38
C ILE A 29 -15.69 67.74 15.88
N LYS A 30 -16.78 68.22 16.49
CA LYS A 30 -16.88 68.46 17.93
C LYS A 30 -17.13 67.18 18.69
N SER A 31 -17.92 66.30 18.07
CA SER A 31 -18.25 64.96 18.62
C SER A 31 -18.61 63.98 17.48
N GLY A 32 -18.42 62.73 17.72
CA GLY A 32 -18.83 61.63 16.81
C GLY A 32 -18.91 60.35 17.52
N SER A 33 -19.64 59.41 16.92
CA SER A 33 -19.80 58.07 17.44
C SER A 33 -19.93 57.03 16.34
N VAL A 34 -19.54 55.83 16.67
CA VAL A 34 -19.80 54.62 15.89
C VAL A 34 -20.64 53.69 16.73
N ARG A 35 -21.65 53.08 16.11
CA ARG A 35 -22.55 52.14 16.77
C ARG A 35 -22.66 50.84 15.94
N TRP A 36 -22.57 49.73 16.62
CA TRP A 36 -22.82 48.40 16.08
C TRP A 36 -24.13 47.87 16.66
N ASP A 37 -25.16 47.73 15.84
CA ASP A 37 -26.46 47.16 16.22
C ASP A 37 -26.56 45.73 15.70
N ALA A 38 -26.82 44.78 16.58
CA ALA A 38 -27.05 43.38 16.20
C ALA A 38 -28.35 43.28 15.38
N ILE A 39 -28.24 42.73 14.15
CA ILE A 39 -29.39 42.56 13.23
C ILE A 39 -29.72 41.09 12.97
N VAL A 40 -28.73 40.17 13.06
CA VAL A 40 -28.93 38.73 12.98
C VAL A 40 -28.04 38.06 14.03
N GLY A 41 -28.56 37.06 14.73
CA GLY A 41 -27.88 36.38 15.82
C GLY A 41 -28.31 36.93 17.18
N ASN A 42 -27.70 36.40 18.26
CA ASN A 42 -28.05 36.78 19.63
C ASN A 42 -26.87 37.46 20.31
N ASP A 43 -26.96 38.77 20.46
CA ASP A 43 -26.05 39.56 21.27
C ASP A 43 -26.82 40.13 22.48
N PRO A 44 -26.43 39.76 23.73
CA PRO A 44 -27.10 40.25 24.93
C PRO A 44 -27.10 41.80 25.06
N LYS A 45 -26.09 42.43 24.51
CA LYS A 45 -25.99 43.91 24.40
C LYS A 45 -26.42 44.35 23.00
N THR A 46 -27.62 44.24 22.62
CA THR A 46 -28.14 44.48 21.27
C THR A 46 -27.49 45.63 20.48
N SER A 47 -26.77 46.55 21.16
CA SER A 47 -26.07 47.68 20.58
C SER A 47 -24.77 47.99 21.35
N HIS A 48 -23.70 48.27 20.63
CA HIS A 48 -22.41 48.73 21.16
C HIS A 48 -22.09 50.10 20.57
N SER A 49 -21.78 51.08 21.41
CA SER A 49 -21.44 52.43 20.96
C SER A 49 -20.06 52.83 21.45
N LYS A 50 -19.31 53.52 20.60
CA LYS A 50 -18.00 54.09 20.90
C LYS A 50 -17.97 55.56 20.40
N HIS A 51 -17.41 56.44 21.19
CA HIS A 51 -17.26 57.87 20.85
C HIS A 51 -15.84 58.10 20.32
N PHE A 52 -15.74 59.09 19.40
CA PHE A 52 -14.47 59.59 18.92
C PHE A 52 -13.78 60.42 19.97
N LEU A 53 -12.49 60.36 20.13
CA LEU A 53 -11.69 61.03 21.13
C LEU A 53 -10.36 61.51 20.52
N GLY A 54 -9.89 62.70 21.02
CA GLY A 54 -8.55 63.20 20.67
C GLY A 54 -8.35 63.47 19.17
N ASP A 55 -7.36 62.83 18.60
CA ASP A 55 -7.02 62.99 17.17
C ASP A 55 -8.12 62.48 16.22
N GLN A 56 -9.00 61.64 16.69
CA GLN A 56 -10.16 61.13 15.95
C GLN A 56 -11.21 62.24 15.63
N LEU A 57 -11.15 63.34 16.31
CA LEU A 57 -12.02 64.50 16.08
C LEU A 57 -11.44 65.48 15.03
N LYS A 58 -10.20 65.23 14.56
CA LYS A 58 -9.57 65.96 13.47
C LYS A 58 -10.09 65.43 12.15
N GLY A 59 -10.40 66.24 11.17
CA GLY A 59 -10.73 65.78 9.84
C GLY A 59 -9.58 65.00 9.20
N GLY A 60 -9.90 64.05 8.31
CA GLY A 60 -8.94 63.24 7.58
C GLY A 60 -9.33 61.73 7.46
N ASP A 61 -8.44 60.95 6.88
CA ASP A 61 -8.60 59.49 6.72
C ASP A 61 -7.88 58.76 7.86
N PHE A 62 -8.60 57.88 8.52
CA PHE A 62 -8.10 57.04 9.62
C PHE A 62 -8.11 55.58 9.19
N LEU A 63 -6.91 55.05 8.87
CA LEU A 63 -6.74 53.66 8.46
C LEU A 63 -6.65 52.76 9.68
N ASP A 64 -7.35 51.61 9.63
CA ASP A 64 -7.36 50.58 10.69
C ASP A 64 -7.54 51.18 12.09
N PHE A 65 -8.47 52.09 12.18
CA PHE A 65 -8.80 52.86 13.37
C PHE A 65 -9.17 51.94 14.53
N ASP A 66 -8.41 51.99 15.62
CA ASP A 66 -8.63 51.20 16.81
C ASP A 66 -9.20 52.05 17.94
N PHE A 67 -10.28 51.62 18.53
CA PHE A 67 -10.84 52.27 19.69
C PHE A 67 -10.02 51.95 20.94
N LEU A 68 -9.77 52.93 21.82
CA LEU A 68 -9.04 52.71 23.07
C LEU A 68 -9.62 51.54 23.90
N SER A 69 -10.92 51.33 23.78
CA SER A 69 -11.64 50.14 24.29
C SER A 69 -12.54 49.66 23.17
N PRO A 70 -12.14 48.63 22.40
CA PRO A 70 -12.93 48.14 21.28
C PRO A 70 -14.31 47.61 21.74
N PRO A 71 -15.31 47.58 20.83
CA PRO A 71 -16.60 46.97 21.16
C PRO A 71 -16.45 45.47 21.40
N GLU A 72 -17.16 44.97 22.40
CA GLU A 72 -17.19 43.53 22.73
C GLU A 72 -18.26 42.84 21.85
N LEU A 73 -17.94 42.61 20.56
CA LEU A 73 -18.85 41.95 19.62
C LEU A 73 -18.95 40.48 19.88
N VAL A 74 -20.09 39.87 19.57
CA VAL A 74 -20.35 38.45 19.75
C VAL A 74 -20.07 37.71 18.45
N ASN A 75 -19.30 36.64 18.54
CA ASN A 75 -18.97 35.75 17.40
C ASN A 75 -20.24 35.19 16.75
N GLY A 76 -20.29 35.17 15.42
CA GLY A 76 -21.42 34.65 14.64
C GLY A 76 -22.62 35.64 14.58
N VAL A 77 -22.48 36.86 15.09
CA VAL A 77 -23.53 37.90 15.02
C VAL A 77 -23.26 38.87 13.86
N THR A 78 -24.30 39.17 13.11
CA THR A 78 -24.24 40.14 12.03
C THR A 78 -24.69 41.54 12.56
N TYR A 79 -23.89 42.54 12.29
CA TYR A 79 -24.09 43.89 12.76
C TYR A 79 -24.39 44.87 11.62
N LYS A 80 -25.21 45.85 11.93
CA LYS A 80 -25.31 47.10 11.22
C LYS A 80 -24.37 48.09 11.90
N ILE A 81 -23.48 48.74 11.16
CA ILE A 81 -22.55 49.75 11.68
C ILE A 81 -23.01 51.12 11.22
N THR A 82 -23.18 52.03 12.17
CA THR A 82 -23.63 53.39 11.92
C THR A 82 -22.59 54.37 12.44
N ILE A 83 -22.24 55.36 11.63
CA ILE A 83 -21.34 56.48 12.02
C ILE A 83 -22.07 57.80 11.88
N GLU A 84 -21.90 58.68 12.87
CA GLU A 84 -22.45 60.04 12.91
C GLU A 84 -21.46 60.96 13.58
N GLY A 85 -21.57 62.25 13.28
CA GLY A 85 -20.77 63.32 13.90
C GLY A 85 -21.42 64.66 13.84
N THR A 86 -20.89 65.63 14.62
CA THR A 86 -21.33 67.02 14.62
C THR A 86 -20.10 67.90 14.50
N ASP A 87 -20.09 68.86 13.62
CA ASP A 87 -18.98 69.84 13.46
C ASP A 87 -18.84 70.82 14.64
N LEU A 88 -17.81 71.62 14.58
CA LEU A 88 -17.56 72.66 15.62
C LEU A 88 -18.63 73.69 15.70
N ALA A 89 -19.40 73.91 14.61
CA ALA A 89 -20.50 74.83 14.54
C ALA A 89 -21.84 74.25 15.02
N GLY A 90 -21.90 72.98 15.29
CA GLY A 90 -23.09 72.24 15.76
C GLY A 90 -23.94 71.63 14.63
N ASN A 91 -23.46 71.61 13.39
CA ASN A 91 -24.19 70.97 12.28
C ASN A 91 -23.98 69.43 12.35
N PRO A 92 -25.05 68.60 12.41
CA PRO A 92 -24.94 67.18 12.39
C PRO A 92 -24.62 66.68 10.97
N SER A 93 -23.85 65.61 10.86
CA SER A 93 -23.65 64.84 9.61
C SER A 93 -24.91 64.10 9.19
N ASP A 94 -24.99 63.71 7.91
CA ASP A 94 -25.88 62.62 7.53
C ASP A 94 -25.42 61.32 8.18
N LEU A 95 -26.38 60.43 8.43
CA LEU A 95 -26.13 59.14 9.00
C LEU A 95 -25.53 58.19 7.94
N MET A 96 -24.29 57.76 8.12
CA MET A 96 -23.69 56.75 7.26
C MET A 96 -23.88 55.37 7.88
N VAL A 97 -24.39 54.45 7.09
CA VAL A 97 -24.75 53.09 7.54
C VAL A 97 -24.14 52.05 6.59
N ILE A 98 -23.55 51.01 7.15
CA ILE A 98 -23.24 49.77 6.46
C ILE A 98 -23.94 48.62 7.17
N ASP A 99 -24.56 47.76 6.38
CA ASP A 99 -25.31 46.59 6.86
C ASP A 99 -24.61 45.27 6.55
N GLY A 100 -24.96 44.24 7.29
CA GLY A 100 -24.58 42.88 6.99
C GLY A 100 -23.13 42.52 7.33
N VAL A 101 -22.49 43.22 8.26
CA VAL A 101 -21.13 42.88 8.71
C VAL A 101 -21.19 41.72 9.71
N LEU A 102 -20.80 40.55 9.29
CA LEU A 102 -20.70 39.36 10.16
C LEU A 102 -19.40 39.43 10.98
N TYR A 103 -19.50 39.46 12.30
CA TYR A 103 -18.34 39.28 13.17
C TYR A 103 -18.06 37.80 13.38
N ASP A 104 -16.93 37.33 12.88
CA ASP A 104 -16.56 35.91 12.87
C ASP A 104 -15.09 35.73 13.23
N ILE A 105 -14.85 35.15 14.41
CA ILE A 105 -13.52 34.83 14.93
C ILE A 105 -13.29 33.32 15.04
N SER A 106 -14.19 32.48 14.51
CA SER A 106 -14.04 31.05 14.47
C SER A 106 -13.11 30.65 13.32
N PRO A 107 -11.99 30.00 13.57
CA PRO A 107 -11.16 29.50 12.48
C PRO A 107 -11.83 28.31 11.79
N PRO A 108 -11.65 28.17 10.48
CA PRO A 108 -11.99 26.92 9.77
C PRO A 108 -11.07 25.80 10.25
N GLU A 109 -11.57 24.57 10.27
CA GLU A 109 -10.77 23.41 10.66
C GLU A 109 -10.82 22.34 9.57
N PHE A 110 -9.67 21.65 9.37
CA PHE A 110 -9.58 20.39 8.64
C PHE A 110 -9.64 19.25 9.65
N VAL A 111 -10.71 18.47 9.61
CA VAL A 111 -10.92 17.29 10.47
C VAL A 111 -11.09 16.04 9.62
N ASP A 112 -11.01 14.85 10.25
CA ASP A 112 -11.13 13.56 9.58
C ASP A 112 -10.20 13.43 8.36
N VAL A 113 -8.95 13.85 8.51
CA VAL A 113 -7.98 13.85 7.41
C VAL A 113 -7.48 12.43 7.12
N ALA A 114 -7.33 12.12 5.84
CA ALA A 114 -6.67 10.91 5.35
C ALA A 114 -5.70 11.29 4.21
N PRO A 115 -4.58 10.54 4.07
CA PRO A 115 -4.16 9.36 4.80
C PRO A 115 -3.81 9.67 6.27
N SER A 116 -3.64 8.62 7.10
CA SER A 116 -3.17 8.74 8.48
C SER A 116 -1.64 8.60 8.55
N ASN A 117 -1.03 9.06 9.66
CA ASN A 117 0.42 9.01 9.88
C ASN A 117 1.00 7.62 9.58
N GLY A 118 2.12 7.58 8.86
CA GLY A 118 2.85 6.35 8.51
C GLY A 118 2.17 5.49 7.45
N GLN A 119 1.08 5.92 6.86
CA GLN A 119 0.36 5.14 5.84
C GLN A 119 1.14 5.10 4.52
N HIS A 120 1.11 3.95 3.85
CA HIS A 120 1.56 3.80 2.47
C HIS A 120 0.40 4.11 1.53
N ILE A 121 0.66 4.89 0.49
CA ILE A 121 -0.34 5.28 -0.52
C ILE A 121 0.21 5.02 -1.93
N ARG A 122 -0.60 4.42 -2.79
CA ARG A 122 -0.24 4.20 -4.22
C ARG A 122 -0.66 5.35 -5.13
N GLU A 123 -1.51 6.22 -4.66
CA GLU A 123 -2.04 7.38 -5.36
C GLU A 123 -2.18 8.54 -4.37
N PRO A 124 -2.02 9.79 -4.82
CA PRO A 124 -2.24 10.95 -3.97
C PRO A 124 -3.74 11.16 -3.72
N ASP A 125 -4.35 10.27 -2.96
CA ASP A 125 -5.76 10.33 -2.56
C ASP A 125 -5.85 10.96 -1.17
N ILE A 126 -6.55 12.09 -1.08
CA ILE A 126 -6.68 12.89 0.14
C ILE A 126 -8.16 13.05 0.48
N ALA A 127 -8.49 12.82 1.74
CA ALA A 127 -9.80 13.14 2.27
C ALA A 127 -9.68 14.07 3.48
N TYR A 128 -10.68 14.93 3.67
CA TYR A 128 -10.81 15.83 4.81
C TYR A 128 -12.25 16.31 4.96
N THR A 129 -12.61 16.78 6.13
CA THR A 129 -13.87 17.48 6.40
C THR A 129 -13.57 18.91 6.79
N LEU A 130 -14.21 19.89 6.13
CA LEU A 130 -14.13 21.30 6.49
C LEU A 130 -15.30 21.67 7.39
N THR A 131 -15.00 22.34 8.51
CA THR A 131 -16.03 22.84 9.44
C THR A 131 -16.77 24.05 8.88
N GLU A 132 -16.15 24.79 7.93
CA GLU A 132 -16.74 25.94 7.23
C GLU A 132 -16.09 26.20 5.86
N ASP A 133 -16.61 27.14 5.09
CA ASP A 133 -16.12 27.48 3.74
C ASP A 133 -14.79 28.23 3.80
N LEU A 134 -13.89 27.95 2.87
CA LEU A 134 -12.61 28.63 2.70
C LEU A 134 -12.64 29.60 1.51
N VAL A 135 -12.00 30.75 1.65
CA VAL A 135 -11.66 31.64 0.51
C VAL A 135 -10.31 31.24 -0.10
N ASP A 136 -9.42 30.73 0.70
CA ASP A 136 -8.11 30.20 0.27
C ASP A 136 -7.80 28.89 1.02
N GLY A 137 -7.26 27.89 0.31
CA GLY A 137 -6.89 26.61 0.90
C GLY A 137 -5.82 25.92 0.07
N LYS A 138 -4.86 25.29 0.75
CA LYS A 138 -3.72 24.60 0.15
C LYS A 138 -3.42 23.32 0.87
N ILE A 139 -2.91 22.34 0.12
CA ILE A 139 -2.35 21.09 0.64
C ILE A 139 -0.92 20.98 0.10
N TYR A 140 0.01 20.68 0.99
CA TYR A 140 1.42 20.51 0.67
C TYR A 140 1.83 19.08 0.92
N PHE A 141 2.72 18.55 0.06
CA PHE A 141 3.46 17.33 0.29
C PHE A 141 4.93 17.72 0.38
N ASP A 142 5.44 17.73 1.59
CA ASP A 142 6.81 18.10 1.89
C ASP A 142 7.66 16.82 1.98
N HIS A 143 8.65 16.66 1.08
CA HIS A 143 9.55 15.51 1.07
C HIS A 143 10.44 15.51 2.32
N VAL A 144 10.40 14.41 3.09
CA VAL A 144 11.13 14.29 4.35
C VAL A 144 12.08 13.08 4.39
N GLY A 145 12.03 12.17 3.40
CA GLY A 145 12.89 10.99 3.39
C GLY A 145 12.61 10.01 2.26
N GLY A 146 13.19 8.82 2.36
CA GLY A 146 13.06 7.77 1.33
C GLY A 146 13.79 8.11 0.04
N THR A 147 13.21 7.71 -1.10
CA THR A 147 13.77 8.05 -2.43
C THR A 147 13.77 9.56 -2.62
N SER A 148 14.88 10.11 -3.13
CA SER A 148 15.04 11.55 -3.34
C SER A 148 14.02 12.09 -4.34
N ASP A 149 13.32 13.14 -3.95
CA ASP A 149 12.46 13.92 -4.83
C ASP A 149 13.14 15.27 -5.12
N PRO A 150 13.47 15.58 -6.38
CA PRO A 150 14.08 16.87 -6.73
C PRO A 150 13.16 18.07 -6.45
N LYS A 151 11.85 17.84 -6.36
CA LYS A 151 10.87 18.84 -5.93
C LYS A 151 10.53 18.60 -4.46
N THR A 152 11.23 19.29 -3.57
CA THR A 152 11.11 19.10 -2.11
C THR A 152 9.72 19.38 -1.54
N THR A 153 8.91 20.19 -2.22
CA THR A 153 7.53 20.50 -1.81
C THR A 153 6.60 20.55 -3.03
N HIS A 154 5.56 19.75 -3.00
CA HIS A 154 4.46 19.81 -3.95
C HIS A 154 3.28 20.53 -3.31
N MET A 155 2.69 21.49 -4.00
CA MET A 155 1.57 22.29 -3.50
C MET A 155 0.36 22.12 -4.40
N ILE A 156 -0.81 21.99 -3.80
CA ILE A 156 -2.11 21.94 -4.44
C ILE A 156 -2.96 23.05 -3.88
N THR A 157 -3.52 23.91 -4.74
CA THR A 157 -4.50 24.91 -4.35
C THR A 157 -5.90 24.29 -4.42
N LEU A 158 -6.64 24.39 -3.34
CA LEU A 158 -8.04 23.96 -3.29
C LEU A 158 -8.91 24.93 -4.10
N ALA A 159 -9.84 24.41 -4.88
CA ALA A 159 -10.73 25.23 -5.72
C ALA A 159 -12.15 24.64 -5.77
N GLY A 160 -13.13 25.51 -6.05
CA GLY A 160 -14.53 25.11 -6.20
C GLY A 160 -15.08 24.41 -4.96
N SER A 161 -15.74 23.27 -5.17
CA SER A 161 -16.35 22.49 -4.08
C SER A 161 -15.37 22.01 -3.01
N LYS A 162 -14.07 21.93 -3.34
CA LYS A 162 -13.02 21.50 -2.39
C LYS A 162 -12.77 22.49 -1.26
N ARG A 163 -13.28 23.73 -1.36
CA ARG A 163 -13.21 24.77 -0.33
C ARG A 163 -14.51 24.93 0.47
N GLN A 164 -15.55 24.20 0.13
CA GLN A 164 -16.84 24.30 0.80
C GLN A 164 -16.90 23.41 2.04
N LYS A 165 -17.63 23.84 3.05
CA LYS A 165 -17.97 23.09 4.26
C LYS A 165 -18.44 21.67 3.93
N GLY A 166 -18.04 20.70 4.77
CA GLY A 166 -18.40 19.30 4.68
C GLY A 166 -17.26 18.41 4.21
N THR A 167 -17.54 17.12 4.09
CA THR A 167 -16.54 16.10 3.73
C THR A 167 -16.15 16.22 2.27
N ARG A 168 -14.86 16.19 2.02
CA ARG A 168 -14.23 16.25 0.72
C ARG A 168 -13.24 15.09 0.61
N GLY A 169 -13.12 14.52 -0.55
CA GLY A 169 -12.18 13.43 -0.77
C GLY A 169 -12.02 13.13 -2.24
N GLY A 170 -11.05 12.30 -2.53
CA GLY A 170 -10.82 11.74 -3.83
C GLY A 170 -9.41 11.98 -4.35
N LYS A 171 -9.10 11.17 -5.35
CA LYS A 171 -7.83 11.19 -6.07
C LYS A 171 -7.53 12.57 -6.63
N LEU A 172 -6.38 13.09 -6.26
CA LEU A 172 -5.86 14.31 -6.87
C LEU A 172 -5.38 13.96 -8.29
N PRO A 173 -5.76 14.75 -9.32
CA PRO A 173 -5.30 14.50 -10.67
C PRO A 173 -3.76 14.50 -10.75
N SER A 174 -3.18 13.50 -11.39
CA SER A 174 -1.73 13.37 -11.60
C SER A 174 -1.10 14.54 -12.35
N SER A 175 -1.92 15.37 -13.02
CA SER A 175 -1.50 16.63 -13.64
C SER A 175 -1.14 17.73 -12.62
N PHE A 176 -1.62 17.61 -11.38
CA PHE A 176 -1.36 18.60 -10.32
C PHE A 176 -0.22 18.21 -9.39
N ILE A 177 0.00 16.91 -9.22
CA ILE A 177 1.01 16.39 -8.31
C ILE A 177 1.66 15.13 -8.88
N ARG A 178 2.99 15.08 -8.85
CA ARG A 178 3.79 13.95 -9.30
C ARG A 178 4.77 13.56 -8.19
N LEU A 179 4.34 12.64 -7.35
CA LEU A 179 5.15 12.09 -6.27
C LEU A 179 6.13 11.03 -6.81
N VAL A 180 7.24 10.83 -6.09
CA VAL A 180 8.30 9.89 -6.45
C VAL A 180 8.10 8.59 -5.69
N ASN A 181 8.18 7.44 -6.39
CA ASN A 181 8.05 6.12 -5.78
C ASN A 181 9.13 5.87 -4.71
N GLY A 182 8.72 5.35 -3.55
CA GLY A 182 9.58 5.12 -2.39
C GLY A 182 9.98 6.38 -1.62
N ALA A 183 9.46 7.57 -1.99
CA ALA A 183 9.67 8.81 -1.24
C ALA A 183 8.70 8.91 -0.05
N VAL A 184 9.15 9.57 1.01
CA VAL A 184 8.36 9.83 2.22
C VAL A 184 8.02 11.30 2.29
N TYR A 185 6.74 11.60 2.52
CA TYR A 185 6.21 12.97 2.57
C TYR A 185 5.48 13.22 3.88
N ASN A 186 5.57 14.47 4.35
CA ASN A 186 4.60 15.01 5.30
C ASN A 186 3.53 15.78 4.52
N ILE A 187 2.27 15.65 4.93
CA ILE A 187 1.15 16.35 4.29
C ILE A 187 0.66 17.42 5.24
N ARG A 188 0.65 18.69 4.77
CA ARG A 188 0.26 19.85 5.56
C ARG A 188 -0.92 20.53 4.90
N PHE A 189 -1.92 20.91 5.72
CA PHE A 189 -3.14 21.58 5.30
C PHE A 189 -3.13 23.03 5.78
N GLU A 190 -3.44 23.95 4.89
CA GLU A 190 -3.59 25.36 5.19
C GLU A 190 -4.92 25.89 4.62
N GLY A 191 -5.58 26.76 5.35
CA GLY A 191 -6.83 27.37 4.92
C GLY A 191 -7.12 28.68 5.61
N ARG A 192 -7.96 29.49 4.96
CA ARG A 192 -8.44 30.74 5.50
C ARG A 192 -9.89 30.95 5.09
N ASP A 193 -10.74 31.36 6.04
CA ASP A 193 -12.14 31.76 5.78
C ASP A 193 -12.28 33.15 5.20
N ALA A 194 -13.53 33.58 4.99
CA ALA A 194 -13.84 34.88 4.44
C ALA A 194 -13.65 36.03 5.44
N ALA A 195 -13.66 35.76 6.76
CA ALA A 195 -13.38 36.73 7.80
C ALA A 195 -11.88 36.98 8.00
N GLY A 196 -11.04 36.08 7.45
CA GLY A 196 -9.59 36.17 7.54
C GLY A 196 -8.99 35.23 8.61
N ASN A 197 -9.80 34.39 9.28
CA ASN A 197 -9.30 33.44 10.27
C ASN A 197 -8.50 32.32 9.56
N LEU A 198 -7.36 31.99 10.13
CA LEU A 198 -6.51 30.93 9.62
C LEU A 198 -6.88 29.59 10.28
N ALA A 199 -6.95 28.53 9.48
CA ALA A 199 -7.08 27.18 10.00
C ALA A 199 -5.88 26.83 10.90
N PRO A 200 -6.10 26.12 12.02
CA PRO A 200 -5.02 25.48 12.75
C PRO A 200 -4.24 24.55 11.82
N GLU A 201 -2.93 24.48 12.03
CA GLU A 201 -2.08 23.58 11.24
C GLU A 201 -2.48 22.13 11.48
N VAL A 202 -2.74 21.41 10.38
CA VAL A 202 -2.89 19.96 10.38
C VAL A 202 -1.74 19.35 9.61
N LEU A 203 -0.98 18.50 10.29
CA LEU A 203 0.19 17.80 9.77
C LEU A 203 -0.03 16.28 9.84
N VAL A 204 0.06 15.62 8.69
CA VAL A 204 0.09 14.17 8.59
C VAL A 204 1.52 13.75 8.22
N GLU A 205 2.12 12.88 9.02
CA GLU A 205 3.55 12.61 8.95
C GLU A 205 3.86 11.24 8.36
N ASN A 206 5.04 11.15 7.70
CA ASN A 206 5.66 9.90 7.25
C ASN A 206 4.79 9.09 6.26
N ILE A 207 4.15 9.76 5.33
CA ILE A 207 3.40 9.09 4.26
C ILE A 207 4.36 8.57 3.21
N VAL A 208 4.35 7.27 3.00
CA VAL A 208 5.17 6.60 1.97
C VAL A 208 4.37 6.53 0.67
N PHE A 209 4.89 7.16 -0.38
CA PHE A 209 4.30 7.01 -1.71
C PHE A 209 4.91 5.80 -2.41
N ASP A 210 4.08 4.81 -2.73
CA ASP A 210 4.49 3.56 -3.36
C ASP A 210 3.46 3.11 -4.40
N ASN A 211 3.83 3.21 -5.66
CA ASN A 211 2.98 2.85 -6.80
C ASN A 211 3.53 1.67 -7.63
N GLU A 212 4.50 0.94 -7.08
CA GLU A 212 5.06 -0.26 -7.69
C GLU A 212 4.53 -1.51 -6.96
N ALA A 213 4.15 -2.52 -7.74
CA ALA A 213 3.66 -3.76 -7.18
C ALA A 213 4.80 -4.71 -6.81
N PRO A 214 4.67 -5.51 -5.74
CA PRO A 214 5.69 -6.48 -5.35
C PRO A 214 5.88 -7.56 -6.44
N ILE A 215 7.11 -8.02 -6.57
CA ILE A 215 7.50 -9.08 -7.51
C ILE A 215 7.77 -10.34 -6.70
N PHE A 216 7.01 -11.40 -7.02
CA PHE A 216 7.24 -12.76 -6.55
C PHE A 216 7.95 -13.57 -7.62
N LEU A 217 8.83 -14.48 -7.20
CA LEU A 217 9.46 -15.48 -8.05
C LEU A 217 9.48 -16.83 -7.30
N ILE A 218 8.93 -17.89 -7.89
CA ILE A 218 9.11 -19.25 -7.40
C ILE A 218 10.31 -19.85 -8.12
N THR A 219 11.32 -20.29 -7.37
CA THR A 219 12.54 -20.91 -7.90
C THR A 219 12.52 -22.43 -7.76
N SER A 220 11.79 -22.98 -6.79
CA SER A 220 11.52 -24.41 -6.61
C SER A 220 10.09 -24.59 -6.06
N PRO A 221 9.35 -25.63 -6.51
CA PRO A 221 9.66 -26.56 -7.58
C PRO A 221 9.62 -25.93 -8.98
N ALA A 222 10.31 -26.58 -9.94
CA ALA A 222 10.31 -26.14 -11.34
C ALA A 222 9.08 -26.64 -12.11
N LYS A 223 8.77 -25.98 -13.22
CA LYS A 223 7.70 -26.45 -14.13
C LYS A 223 8.02 -27.85 -14.69
N ASN A 224 7.01 -28.73 -14.72
CA ASN A 224 7.10 -30.10 -15.19
C ASN A 224 8.09 -30.96 -14.37
N SER A 225 8.32 -30.63 -13.11
CA SER A 225 9.18 -31.41 -12.22
C SER A 225 8.40 -32.50 -11.48
N TYR A 226 9.14 -33.50 -11.06
CA TYR A 226 8.75 -34.44 -10.02
C TYR A 226 9.49 -34.04 -8.75
N ILE A 227 8.85 -34.12 -7.61
CA ILE A 227 9.43 -33.76 -6.31
C ILE A 227 9.04 -34.81 -5.26
N ASN A 228 9.94 -35.09 -4.33
CA ASN A 228 9.70 -35.94 -3.16
C ASN A 228 9.77 -35.16 -1.85
N SER A 229 9.81 -33.84 -1.90
CA SER A 229 9.76 -32.97 -0.74
C SER A 229 8.69 -31.87 -0.92
N GLU A 230 8.21 -31.33 0.18
CA GLU A 230 7.19 -30.27 0.21
C GLU A 230 7.80 -28.86 0.23
N GLY A 231 9.14 -28.77 0.12
CA GLY A 231 9.86 -27.50 0.18
C GLY A 231 9.58 -26.61 -1.03
N ILE A 232 9.23 -25.35 -0.76
CA ILE A 232 9.02 -24.32 -1.78
C ILE A 232 10.08 -23.23 -1.58
N SER A 233 10.80 -22.91 -2.66
CA SER A 233 11.74 -21.79 -2.68
C SER A 233 11.18 -20.64 -3.50
N TYR A 234 11.15 -19.45 -2.92
CA TYR A 234 10.62 -18.24 -3.56
C TYR A 234 11.33 -17.00 -3.08
N SER A 235 11.14 -15.89 -3.79
CA SER A 235 11.62 -14.57 -3.35
C SER A 235 10.55 -13.52 -3.50
N ILE A 236 10.66 -12.47 -2.69
CA ILE A 236 9.79 -11.29 -2.67
C ILE A 236 10.69 -10.05 -2.76
N SER A 237 10.35 -9.12 -3.68
CA SER A 237 11.13 -7.90 -3.92
C SER A 237 11.05 -6.88 -2.79
N GLU A 238 9.99 -6.92 -1.98
CA GLU A 238 9.68 -5.98 -0.90
C GLU A 238 8.75 -6.62 0.14
N ASP A 239 8.53 -5.96 1.29
CA ASP A 239 7.58 -6.41 2.31
C ASP A 239 6.15 -6.32 1.78
N VAL A 240 5.37 -7.39 1.96
CA VAL A 240 3.96 -7.41 1.53
C VAL A 240 3.00 -7.42 2.73
N ALA A 241 1.87 -6.74 2.59
CA ALA A 241 0.80 -6.75 3.59
C ALA A 241 0.08 -8.11 3.60
N GLU A 242 -0.12 -8.67 2.40
CA GLU A 242 -0.74 -9.97 2.21
C GLU A 242 0.00 -10.76 1.14
N GLY A 243 0.20 -12.06 1.38
CA GLY A 243 0.73 -13.01 0.40
C GLY A 243 -0.03 -14.31 0.47
N LYS A 244 -0.29 -14.94 -0.67
CA LYS A 244 -1.06 -16.17 -0.77
C LYS A 244 -0.42 -17.17 -1.71
N LEU A 245 -0.26 -18.40 -1.21
CA LEU A 245 0.08 -19.59 -2.00
C LEU A 245 -1.19 -20.38 -2.29
N ILE A 246 -1.33 -20.89 -3.51
CA ILE A 246 -2.43 -21.77 -3.90
C ILE A 246 -1.84 -22.96 -4.66
N LEU A 247 -2.14 -24.16 -4.15
CA LEU A 247 -1.80 -25.43 -4.77
C LEU A 247 -3.08 -26.05 -5.34
N THR A 248 -3.13 -26.21 -6.67
CA THR A 248 -4.32 -26.73 -7.37
C THR A 248 -3.98 -28.01 -8.08
N ARG A 249 -4.65 -29.12 -7.72
CA ARG A 249 -4.51 -30.40 -8.43
C ARG A 249 -5.02 -30.28 -9.86
N THR A 250 -4.28 -30.87 -10.80
CA THR A 250 -4.64 -30.89 -12.21
C THR A 250 -4.84 -32.30 -12.76
N SER A 251 -4.11 -33.28 -12.23
CA SER A 251 -4.18 -34.69 -12.67
C SER A 251 -3.58 -35.65 -11.62
N GLY A 252 -3.41 -36.93 -11.97
CA GLY A 252 -2.87 -37.95 -11.09
C GLY A 252 -3.84 -38.40 -10.01
N ARG A 253 -3.34 -38.84 -8.85
CA ARG A 253 -4.14 -39.37 -7.74
C ARG A 253 -5.13 -38.31 -7.26
N PRO A 254 -6.41 -38.65 -6.95
CA PRO A 254 -7.39 -37.72 -6.44
C PRO A 254 -6.97 -37.03 -5.14
N ASP A 255 -7.18 -35.73 -5.07
CA ASP A 255 -7.04 -34.91 -3.88
C ASP A 255 -8.35 -34.16 -3.66
N PRO A 256 -9.23 -34.65 -2.75
CA PRO A 256 -10.56 -34.07 -2.56
C PRO A 256 -10.54 -32.70 -1.88
N ASN A 257 -9.41 -32.30 -1.27
CA ASN A 257 -9.27 -31.02 -0.59
C ASN A 257 -8.69 -29.92 -1.48
N SER A 258 -8.28 -30.25 -2.71
CA SER A 258 -7.78 -29.27 -3.66
C SER A 258 -8.88 -28.32 -4.16
N PRO A 259 -8.63 -26.98 -4.27
CA PRO A 259 -7.35 -26.32 -4.10
C PRO A 259 -7.01 -26.04 -2.64
N HIS A 260 -5.75 -26.25 -2.27
CA HIS A 260 -5.22 -25.80 -0.99
C HIS A 260 -4.76 -24.35 -1.08
N ALA A 261 -4.99 -23.57 -0.02
CA ALA A 261 -4.59 -22.17 0.03
C ALA A 261 -3.95 -21.85 1.38
N VAL A 262 -2.81 -21.19 1.33
CA VAL A 262 -2.06 -20.74 2.50
C VAL A 262 -1.84 -19.24 2.42
N ILE A 263 -2.13 -18.53 3.50
CA ILE A 263 -1.76 -17.13 3.68
C ILE A 263 -0.35 -17.11 4.30
N LEU A 264 0.56 -16.36 3.70
CA LEU A 264 1.92 -16.22 4.21
C LEU A 264 1.91 -15.56 5.59
N ASP A 265 2.64 -16.14 6.53
CA ASP A 265 2.85 -15.57 7.86
C ASP A 265 3.71 -14.29 7.80
N GLU A 266 3.86 -13.62 8.93
CA GLU A 266 4.59 -12.34 9.01
C GLU A 266 6.05 -12.45 8.52
N ILE A 267 6.71 -13.58 8.80
CA ILE A 267 8.11 -13.80 8.38
C ILE A 267 8.17 -14.10 6.89
N SER A 268 7.27 -14.95 6.41
CA SER A 268 7.24 -15.44 5.03
C SER A 268 6.82 -14.40 3.99
N ARG A 269 6.30 -13.24 4.44
CA ARG A 269 5.90 -12.11 3.58
C ARG A 269 6.87 -10.92 3.60
N LYS A 270 8.05 -11.09 4.22
CA LYS A 270 9.11 -10.07 4.22
C LYS A 270 9.89 -10.12 2.91
N LYS A 271 10.48 -8.99 2.54
CA LYS A 271 11.48 -8.92 1.46
C LYS A 271 12.60 -9.92 1.69
N GLY A 272 12.88 -10.77 0.71
CA GLY A 272 13.96 -11.75 0.84
C GLY A 272 13.83 -12.95 -0.07
N ILE A 273 14.72 -13.89 0.16
CA ILE A 273 14.77 -15.20 -0.48
C ILE A 273 14.45 -16.23 0.59
N PHE A 274 13.52 -17.13 0.29
CA PHE A 274 13.09 -18.22 1.14
C PHE A 274 13.41 -19.54 0.43
N GLU A 275 14.20 -20.39 1.08
CA GLU A 275 14.63 -21.67 0.54
C GLU A 275 13.97 -22.80 1.30
N GLU A 276 13.49 -23.82 0.56
CA GLU A 276 12.91 -25.08 1.08
C GLU A 276 11.86 -24.83 2.20
N LYS A 277 11.06 -23.76 2.07
CA LYS A 277 10.02 -23.44 3.06
C LYS A 277 8.87 -24.45 2.95
N VAL A 278 8.57 -25.12 4.04
CA VAL A 278 7.45 -26.07 4.13
C VAL A 278 6.20 -25.35 4.65
N PHE A 279 5.09 -25.58 3.96
CA PHE A 279 3.75 -25.11 4.32
C PHE A 279 2.84 -26.33 4.49
N SER A 280 2.72 -26.81 5.71
CA SER A 280 1.97 -28.04 6.04
C SER A 280 0.51 -28.04 5.59
N GLU A 281 -0.08 -26.83 5.48
CA GLU A 281 -1.47 -26.63 5.06
C GLU A 281 -1.68 -26.88 3.57
N LEU A 282 -0.61 -26.95 2.76
CA LEU A 282 -0.72 -27.29 1.34
C LEU A 282 -1.07 -28.75 1.08
N GLY A 283 -0.76 -29.65 2.03
CA GLY A 283 -1.26 -31.02 2.05
C GLY A 283 -1.07 -31.79 0.75
N TRP A 284 0.17 -31.88 0.26
CA TRP A 284 0.50 -32.61 -0.97
C TRP A 284 0.05 -34.07 -0.92
N THR A 285 -0.57 -34.55 -1.98
CA THR A 285 -0.99 -35.94 -2.11
C THR A 285 -0.05 -36.65 -3.06
N ASP A 286 0.55 -37.75 -2.58
CA ASP A 286 1.43 -38.62 -3.36
C ASP A 286 0.77 -39.10 -4.66
N GLY A 287 1.50 -39.09 -5.79
CA GLY A 287 1.02 -39.44 -7.12
C GLY A 287 0.08 -38.40 -7.76
N ALA A 288 -0.14 -37.24 -7.16
CA ALA A 288 -0.93 -36.16 -7.73
C ALA A 288 -0.05 -35.12 -8.43
N THR A 289 -0.59 -34.51 -9.48
CA THR A 289 0.06 -33.40 -10.22
C THR A 289 -0.65 -32.08 -9.95
N TYR A 290 0.13 -31.05 -9.67
CA TYR A 290 -0.35 -29.76 -9.21
C TYR A 290 0.14 -28.60 -10.06
N ASN A 291 -0.61 -27.50 -9.99
CA ASN A 291 -0.13 -26.16 -10.29
C ASN A 291 0.03 -25.39 -8.97
N LEU A 292 1.18 -24.72 -8.80
CA LEU A 292 1.47 -23.87 -7.65
C LEU A 292 1.47 -22.40 -8.09
N SER A 293 0.76 -21.55 -7.37
CA SER A 293 0.79 -20.11 -7.62
C SER A 293 1.02 -19.30 -6.36
N ILE A 294 1.65 -18.13 -6.54
CA ILE A 294 1.84 -17.13 -5.49
C ILE A 294 1.48 -15.76 -6.01
N ASP A 295 0.80 -14.97 -5.19
CA ASP A 295 0.52 -13.54 -5.39
C ASP A 295 0.36 -12.82 -4.05
N GLY A 296 0.29 -11.49 -4.07
CA GLY A 296 0.13 -10.70 -2.85
C GLY A 296 -0.10 -9.22 -3.11
N LEU A 297 -0.35 -8.51 -2.02
CA LEU A 297 -0.52 -7.05 -1.96
C LEU A 297 0.59 -6.46 -1.09
N ASP A 298 1.15 -5.31 -1.48
CA ASP A 298 1.99 -4.50 -0.60
C ASP A 298 1.18 -3.67 0.40
N GLN A 299 1.85 -2.84 1.18
CA GLN A 299 1.21 -1.98 2.18
C GLN A 299 0.45 -0.80 1.56
N ALA A 300 0.79 -0.39 0.33
CA ALA A 300 0.07 0.63 -0.41
C ALA A 300 -1.16 0.07 -1.17
N GLY A 301 -1.32 -1.26 -1.20
CA GLY A 301 -2.40 -1.95 -1.90
C GLY A 301 -2.10 -2.20 -3.39
N ASN A 302 -0.82 -2.18 -3.81
CA ASN A 302 -0.48 -2.59 -5.17
C ASN A 302 -0.48 -4.12 -5.26
N GLN A 303 -1.23 -4.64 -6.24
CA GLN A 303 -1.37 -6.07 -6.47
C GLN A 303 -0.24 -6.62 -7.33
N SER A 304 0.46 -7.63 -6.84
CA SER A 304 1.46 -8.35 -7.63
C SER A 304 0.85 -9.08 -8.83
N LYS A 305 1.68 -9.36 -9.82
CA LYS A 305 1.31 -10.35 -10.84
C LYS A 305 1.37 -11.74 -10.22
N LYS A 306 0.34 -12.56 -10.52
CA LYS A 306 0.32 -13.95 -10.10
C LYS A 306 1.44 -14.72 -10.80
N VAL A 307 2.32 -15.34 -10.03
CA VAL A 307 3.32 -16.32 -10.50
C VAL A 307 2.69 -17.71 -10.50
N LEU A 308 2.89 -18.49 -11.56
CA LEU A 308 2.27 -19.79 -11.72
C LEU A 308 3.30 -20.79 -12.25
N VAL A 309 3.59 -21.81 -11.44
CA VAL A 309 4.37 -23.01 -11.82
C VAL A 309 3.40 -24.16 -12.10
N LYS A 310 3.54 -24.82 -13.26
CA LYS A 310 2.59 -25.84 -13.72
C LYS A 310 3.22 -27.21 -13.75
N ASN A 311 2.36 -28.25 -13.58
CA ASN A 311 2.67 -29.64 -13.75
C ASN A 311 3.80 -30.12 -12.81
N ILE A 312 3.61 -29.91 -11.51
CA ILE A 312 4.49 -30.43 -10.46
C ILE A 312 3.88 -31.75 -10.00
N THR A 313 4.58 -32.86 -10.13
CA THR A 313 4.13 -34.15 -9.63
C THR A 313 4.82 -34.43 -8.30
N TYR A 314 4.02 -34.64 -7.25
CA TYR A 314 4.51 -35.02 -5.93
C TYR A 314 4.53 -36.54 -5.82
N ASP A 315 5.70 -37.12 -5.51
CA ASP A 315 5.92 -38.55 -5.49
C ASP A 315 6.99 -38.89 -4.44
N VAL A 316 6.58 -39.54 -3.39
CA VAL A 316 7.43 -39.94 -2.25
C VAL A 316 7.60 -41.48 -2.14
N ILE A 317 7.03 -42.23 -3.09
CA ILE A 317 7.10 -43.67 -3.05
C ILE A 317 8.30 -44.14 -3.87
N PRO A 318 9.31 -44.82 -3.27
CA PRO A 318 10.44 -45.35 -4.02
C PRO A 318 10.01 -46.40 -5.02
N PRO A 319 10.71 -46.51 -6.16
CA PRO A 319 10.45 -47.55 -7.14
C PRO A 319 10.76 -48.95 -6.56
N ILE A 320 9.88 -49.92 -6.87
CA ILE A 320 10.08 -51.29 -6.50
C ILE A 320 10.74 -52.03 -7.66
N LEU A 321 11.97 -52.50 -7.42
CA LEU A 321 12.72 -53.33 -8.34
C LEU A 321 12.67 -54.77 -7.83
N ARG A 322 12.21 -55.70 -8.66
CA ARG A 322 12.14 -57.12 -8.29
C ARG A 322 12.87 -57.97 -9.32
N LEU A 323 13.73 -58.84 -8.86
CA LEU A 323 14.25 -59.92 -9.68
C LEU A 323 13.16 -61.02 -9.79
N ILE A 324 12.71 -61.38 -11.01
CA ILE A 324 11.63 -62.32 -11.25
C ILE A 324 12.22 -63.73 -11.43
N LYS A 325 13.32 -63.86 -12.12
CA LYS A 325 14.04 -65.11 -12.33
C LYS A 325 15.53 -64.93 -12.14
N ILE A 326 16.07 -65.58 -11.30
CA ILE A 326 17.32 -66.18 -10.86
C ILE A 326 17.07 -66.40 -9.37
N ASP A 327 16.79 -67.68 -9.03
CA ASP A 327 16.64 -68.05 -7.62
C ASP A 327 18.03 -68.06 -6.96
N ASN A 328 18.07 -67.81 -5.67
CA ASN A 328 19.29 -67.89 -4.89
C ASN A 328 19.93 -69.25 -5.06
N ASN A 329 21.23 -69.33 -5.25
CA ASN A 329 22.01 -70.49 -5.49
C ASN A 329 21.71 -71.22 -6.83
N SER A 330 21.09 -70.57 -7.82
CA SER A 330 20.86 -71.14 -9.14
C SER A 330 22.10 -71.05 -10.01
N HIS A 331 22.17 -71.99 -10.98
CA HIS A 331 23.22 -72.00 -12.01
C HIS A 331 22.64 -71.36 -13.28
N ILE A 332 23.39 -70.47 -13.90
CA ILE A 332 23.01 -69.77 -15.14
C ILE A 332 23.98 -70.12 -16.26
N ASN A 333 23.48 -70.19 -17.49
CA ASN A 333 24.27 -70.45 -18.69
C ASN A 333 24.22 -69.28 -19.70
N ASN A 334 23.61 -68.15 -19.32
CA ASN A 334 23.52 -66.96 -20.14
C ASN A 334 23.48 -65.68 -19.23
N ASN A 335 23.55 -64.55 -19.84
CA ASN A 335 23.56 -63.20 -19.15
C ASN A 335 22.17 -62.52 -19.15
N THR A 336 21.09 -63.30 -19.35
CA THR A 336 19.73 -62.74 -19.34
C THR A 336 19.19 -62.64 -17.92
N LEU A 337 18.50 -61.52 -17.62
CA LEU A 337 17.80 -61.30 -16.37
C LEU A 337 16.29 -61.21 -16.60
N SER A 338 15.54 -61.67 -15.60
CA SER A 338 14.09 -61.38 -15.56
C SER A 338 13.82 -60.55 -14.33
N TYR A 339 13.33 -59.34 -14.54
CA TYR A 339 13.06 -58.36 -13.47
C TYR A 339 11.79 -57.55 -13.75
N SER A 340 11.26 -56.90 -12.74
CA SER A 340 10.14 -55.98 -12.86
C SER A 340 10.47 -54.63 -12.24
N LEU A 341 9.95 -53.58 -12.84
CA LEU A 341 9.98 -52.23 -12.33
C LEU A 341 8.55 -51.73 -12.10
N SER A 342 8.26 -51.24 -10.89
CA SER A 342 6.94 -50.74 -10.55
C SER A 342 6.62 -49.42 -11.25
N GLU A 343 7.67 -48.70 -11.69
CA GLU A 343 7.56 -47.39 -12.31
C GLU A 343 8.77 -47.04 -13.18
N LEU A 344 8.76 -45.87 -13.80
CA LEU A 344 9.85 -45.33 -14.62
C LEU A 344 11.03 -44.94 -13.72
N LEU A 345 12.23 -45.35 -14.11
CA LEU A 345 13.48 -44.89 -13.53
C LEU A 345 14.16 -43.87 -14.41
N ILE A 346 14.85 -42.89 -13.79
CA ILE A 346 15.76 -41.97 -14.50
C ILE A 346 17.17 -42.50 -14.57
N ASN A 347 17.55 -43.35 -13.62
CA ASN A 347 18.78 -44.11 -13.60
C ASN A 347 18.54 -45.48 -12.96
N GLY A 348 19.36 -46.44 -13.32
CA GLY A 348 19.31 -47.77 -12.72
C GLY A 348 20.60 -48.54 -13.02
N THR A 349 21.04 -49.33 -12.06
CA THR A 349 22.20 -50.19 -12.24
C THR A 349 21.94 -51.60 -11.72
N VAL A 350 22.61 -52.57 -12.34
CA VAL A 350 22.72 -53.93 -11.85
C VAL A 350 24.17 -54.20 -11.55
N THR A 351 24.48 -54.50 -10.30
CA THR A 351 25.85 -54.80 -9.84
C THR A 351 26.01 -56.30 -9.61
N PHE A 352 27.01 -56.89 -10.23
CA PHE A 352 27.40 -58.26 -10.08
C PHE A 352 28.70 -58.32 -9.28
N THR A 353 28.61 -58.71 -8.02
CA THR A 353 29.78 -58.82 -7.11
C THR A 353 30.15 -60.27 -6.92
N GLN A 354 31.36 -60.61 -7.29
CA GLN A 354 31.87 -62.02 -7.08
C GLN A 354 32.01 -62.31 -5.57
N THR A 355 31.41 -63.38 -5.14
CA THR A 355 31.46 -63.89 -3.76
C THR A 355 32.17 -65.22 -3.58
N GLY A 356 32.47 -65.93 -4.70
CA GLY A 356 33.15 -67.17 -4.66
C GLY A 356 33.43 -67.76 -6.04
N GLY A 357 33.97 -69.05 -6.08
CA GLY A 357 34.28 -69.73 -7.31
C GLY A 357 35.50 -69.20 -8.05
N THR A 358 35.48 -69.29 -9.41
CA THR A 358 36.59 -68.85 -10.26
C THR A 358 36.73 -67.29 -10.16
N THR A 359 37.97 -66.84 -10.01
CA THR A 359 38.24 -65.39 -9.85
C THR A 359 37.82 -64.57 -11.07
N ASP A 360 37.02 -63.47 -10.83
CA ASP A 360 36.70 -62.46 -11.82
C ASP A 360 37.47 -61.20 -11.51
N PRO A 361 38.51 -60.86 -12.30
CA PRO A 361 39.30 -59.65 -12.06
C PRO A 361 38.55 -58.37 -12.35
N ARG A 362 37.33 -58.40 -12.90
CA ARG A 362 36.47 -57.29 -13.20
C ARG A 362 35.39 -57.04 -12.14
N SER A 363 35.31 -57.91 -11.12
CA SER A 363 34.33 -57.76 -10.04
C SER A 363 34.67 -56.58 -9.12
N PRO A 364 33.67 -55.74 -8.73
CA PRO A 364 32.28 -55.81 -9.15
C PRO A 364 32.06 -55.26 -10.57
N GLN A 365 31.23 -55.96 -11.34
CA GLN A 365 30.80 -55.46 -12.66
C GLN A 365 29.49 -54.71 -12.50
N ILE A 366 29.48 -53.41 -12.88
CA ILE A 366 28.31 -52.51 -12.79
C ILE A 366 27.76 -52.30 -14.20
N VAL A 367 26.52 -52.67 -14.38
CA VAL A 367 25.78 -52.51 -15.64
C VAL A 367 24.72 -51.45 -15.48
N SER A 368 24.82 -50.35 -16.24
CA SER A 368 23.79 -49.31 -16.25
C SER A 368 22.62 -49.73 -17.13
N LEU A 369 21.41 -49.63 -16.59
CA LEU A 369 20.17 -49.82 -17.35
C LEU A 369 19.97 -48.58 -18.29
N THR A 370 19.49 -48.86 -19.51
CA THR A 370 19.35 -47.81 -20.52
C THR A 370 18.03 -47.91 -21.29
N GLY A 371 17.52 -46.75 -21.76
CA GLY A 371 16.38 -46.69 -22.68
C GLY A 371 15.14 -47.44 -22.20
N ALA A 372 14.80 -48.53 -22.89
CA ALA A 372 13.61 -49.30 -22.55
C ALA A 372 13.75 -50.07 -21.21
N GLU A 373 14.98 -50.36 -20.76
CA GLU A 373 15.26 -51.06 -19.51
C GLU A 373 14.89 -50.28 -18.25
N LEU A 374 14.70 -48.98 -18.38
CA LEU A 374 14.28 -48.07 -17.30
C LEU A 374 12.77 -47.88 -17.21
N LYS A 375 11.99 -48.43 -18.14
CA LYS A 375 10.53 -48.24 -18.17
C LYS A 375 9.83 -49.17 -17.18
N MET A 376 8.68 -48.70 -16.66
CA MET A 376 7.77 -49.57 -15.90
C MET A 376 7.39 -50.81 -16.69
N GLY A 377 7.41 -51.99 -16.04
CA GLY A 377 6.97 -53.26 -16.63
C GLY A 377 7.82 -54.45 -16.24
N ASP A 378 7.45 -55.61 -16.81
CA ASP A 378 8.13 -56.88 -16.64
C ASP A 378 9.09 -57.16 -17.81
N PHE A 379 10.31 -57.46 -17.51
CA PHE A 379 11.37 -57.81 -18.45
C PHE A 379 11.71 -59.30 -18.28
N ILE A 380 11.30 -60.12 -19.23
CA ILE A 380 11.50 -61.58 -19.14
C ILE A 380 12.64 -61.97 -20.05
N GLN A 381 13.65 -62.68 -19.48
CA GLN A 381 14.85 -63.10 -20.19
C GLN A 381 15.51 -62.00 -20.99
N LYS A 382 15.55 -60.80 -20.38
CA LYS A 382 16.10 -59.62 -21.00
C LYS A 382 17.63 -59.69 -20.99
N GLU A 383 18.22 -59.61 -22.17
CA GLU A 383 19.65 -59.33 -22.32
C GLU A 383 19.85 -57.81 -22.09
N LEU A 384 20.70 -57.47 -21.15
CA LEU A 384 20.99 -56.06 -20.86
C LEU A 384 21.87 -55.47 -21.97
N ALA A 385 21.59 -54.24 -22.40
CA ALA A 385 22.28 -53.60 -23.51
C ALA A 385 23.82 -53.53 -23.32
N ASN A 386 24.25 -53.41 -22.07
CA ASN A 386 25.67 -53.43 -21.69
C ASN A 386 25.95 -54.58 -20.72
N GLY A 387 25.47 -55.77 -21.04
CA GLY A 387 25.48 -56.93 -20.15
C GLY A 387 26.86 -57.25 -19.56
N PRO A 388 26.89 -57.92 -18.40
CA PRO A 388 28.16 -58.29 -17.74
C PRO A 388 28.90 -59.38 -18.53
N ASN A 389 30.22 -59.38 -18.40
CA ASN A 389 31.05 -60.42 -18.90
C ASN A 389 31.37 -61.39 -17.75
N LEU A 390 30.40 -62.24 -17.39
CA LEU A 390 30.53 -63.19 -16.29
C LEU A 390 31.55 -64.27 -16.58
N ILE A 391 32.27 -64.76 -15.55
CA ILE A 391 33.28 -65.75 -15.62
C ILE A 391 32.66 -67.15 -15.30
N ASN A 392 32.90 -68.12 -16.12
CA ASN A 392 32.42 -69.51 -15.89
C ASN A 392 32.98 -70.10 -14.58
N GLY A 393 32.08 -70.62 -13.74
CA GLY A 393 32.41 -71.14 -12.42
C GLY A 393 32.59 -70.09 -11.32
N ALA A 394 32.38 -68.78 -11.59
CA ALA A 394 32.30 -67.72 -10.56
C ALA A 394 30.90 -67.68 -9.96
N ILE A 395 30.80 -67.27 -8.71
CA ILE A 395 29.56 -67.07 -7.96
C ILE A 395 29.40 -65.56 -7.75
N TYR A 396 28.21 -65.03 -8.04
CA TYR A 396 27.93 -63.61 -7.95
C TYR A 396 26.70 -63.29 -7.09
N ASP A 397 26.79 -62.27 -6.28
CA ASP A 397 25.62 -61.55 -5.77
C ASP A 397 25.18 -60.51 -6.79
N ILE A 398 23.85 -60.37 -6.98
CA ILE A 398 23.26 -59.42 -7.93
C ILE A 398 22.41 -58.41 -7.15
N VAL A 399 22.76 -57.13 -7.28
CA VAL A 399 22.05 -56.02 -6.63
C VAL A 399 21.54 -55.06 -7.69
N PHE A 400 20.24 -54.69 -7.60
CA PHE A 400 19.62 -53.65 -8.38
C PHE A 400 19.54 -52.40 -7.55
N THR A 401 19.87 -51.25 -8.16
CA THR A 401 19.61 -49.93 -7.61
C THR A 401 19.06 -49.05 -8.69
N GLY A 402 18.25 -48.05 -8.32
CA GLY A 402 17.70 -47.08 -9.25
C GLY A 402 16.97 -45.98 -8.54
N SER A 403 16.74 -44.90 -9.26
CA SER A 403 15.95 -43.77 -8.79
C SER A 403 14.89 -43.39 -9.82
N ASP A 404 13.71 -42.97 -9.32
CA ASP A 404 12.64 -42.43 -10.14
C ASP A 404 12.88 -40.95 -10.51
N PRO A 405 11.97 -40.28 -11.26
CA PRO A 405 12.07 -38.89 -11.60
C PRO A 405 11.99 -37.93 -10.40
N ALA A 406 11.41 -38.32 -9.28
CA ALA A 406 11.34 -37.54 -8.05
C ALA A 406 12.62 -37.63 -7.21
N GLY A 407 13.48 -38.63 -7.52
CA GLY A 407 14.73 -38.89 -6.81
C GLY A 407 14.60 -39.91 -5.66
N ASN A 408 13.47 -40.62 -5.58
CA ASN A 408 13.29 -41.68 -4.60
C ASN A 408 14.11 -42.92 -4.95
#